data_ab4d820705d7b538693db6bcf5bdd153
#
_entry.id   ab4d820705d7b538693db6bcf5bdd153
#
_cell.length_a   1.000
_cell.length_b   1.000
_cell.length_c   1.000
_cell.angle_alpha   90.00
_cell.angle_beta   90.00
_cell.angle_gamma   90.00
#
_symmetry.space_group_name_H-M   'P 1'
#
loop_
_entity.id
_entity.type
_entity.pdbx_description
1 polymer ?
#
loop_
_entity_poly.entity_id
_entity_poly.type
_entity_poly.pdbx_seq_one_letter_code
_entity_poly.pdbx_strand_id
1 'polypeptide(L)'
;MEYSKRIQDKIVDSGKTIIQTMKLMDDGFTKSLIVFNNGRFVGIITNGDLQRAIIAKIPFDTPILKVVDNKTKRYASVTDDREKIKTWMLEKRAELMPILDEEGNLSDVIFWKDLFSDDKIEDNRKKIDLPVVIMAGGKGTRLNPLTNVIPKPLVPVGEKTILEVIMDQFEGIGCHKFYMSVNYKADMVKYYLSQLEHKYDIEFFQEDKPLGTIGSVSLLKGRITTPFFVSNCDSINEQDYRDVYDYHVSNHNDLTIVTMVKSFKIPYGVIETGEDGLMVALSEKPELTYQVNTGVYILNPSCIEEIPKGEFFHITDLMEKTKTRGGRVGCFPVSEHAWKDMGEWREYLKLIKVL
;
A
#
# COMPACT_ATOMS: atom_id res chain seq x y z
N MET A 1 -12.10 -24.26 25.40
CA MET A 1 -13.02 -23.09 25.43
C MET A 1 -13.57 -22.85 24.04
N GLU A 2 -14.85 -22.58 23.92
CA GLU A 2 -15.45 -22.21 22.64
C GLU A 2 -15.46 -20.67 22.60
N TYR A 3 -14.60 -20.10 21.74
CA TYR A 3 -14.51 -18.65 21.56
C TYR A 3 -15.72 -18.12 20.81
N SER A 4 -16.13 -16.87 21.07
CA SER A 4 -17.14 -16.19 20.27
C SER A 4 -16.73 -16.16 18.79
N LYS A 5 -17.71 -16.13 17.86
CA LYS A 5 -17.43 -16.07 16.41
C LYS A 5 -16.51 -14.92 16.05
N ARG A 6 -16.66 -13.76 16.70
CA ARG A 6 -15.84 -12.56 16.51
C ARG A 6 -14.35 -12.84 16.82
N ILE A 7 -14.05 -13.65 17.82
CA ILE A 7 -12.67 -14.06 18.17
C ILE A 7 -12.20 -15.15 17.22
N GLN A 8 -13.04 -16.13 16.92
CA GLN A 8 -12.70 -17.24 16.01
C GLN A 8 -12.27 -16.71 14.63
N ASP A 9 -12.96 -15.69 14.10
CA ASP A 9 -12.63 -15.05 12.82
C ASP A 9 -11.27 -14.33 12.82
N LYS A 10 -10.64 -14.13 13.99
CA LYS A 10 -9.32 -13.51 14.15
C LYS A 10 -8.21 -14.51 14.50
N ILE A 11 -8.52 -15.79 14.63
CA ILE A 11 -7.55 -16.84 14.93
C ILE A 11 -6.99 -17.43 13.63
N VAL A 12 -5.69 -17.59 13.59
CA VAL A 12 -4.98 -18.25 12.49
C VAL A 12 -4.03 -19.33 13.02
N ASP A 13 -3.96 -20.46 12.32
CA ASP A 13 -2.98 -21.51 12.62
C ASP A 13 -1.58 -21.10 12.16
N SER A 14 -0.59 -21.35 12.98
CA SER A 14 0.83 -21.01 12.76
C SER A 14 1.47 -21.70 11.55
N GLY A 15 0.89 -22.78 11.07
CA GLY A 15 1.29 -23.49 9.85
C GLY A 15 0.85 -22.78 8.55
N LYS A 16 -0.07 -21.80 8.64
CA LYS A 16 -0.42 -20.99 7.46
C LYS A 16 0.80 -20.21 6.96
N THR A 17 0.91 -20.09 5.64
CA THR A 17 2.01 -19.38 5.02
C THR A 17 1.81 -17.87 5.06
N ILE A 18 2.88 -17.09 4.81
CA ILE A 18 2.82 -15.63 4.68
C ILE A 18 1.70 -15.21 3.74
N ILE A 19 1.67 -15.78 2.51
CA ILE A 19 0.66 -15.40 1.51
C ILE A 19 -0.75 -15.80 1.91
N GLN A 20 -0.94 -16.98 2.54
CA GLN A 20 -2.25 -17.40 3.02
C GLN A 20 -2.75 -16.46 4.14
N THR A 21 -1.84 -16.04 5.01
CA THR A 21 -2.17 -15.13 6.11
C THR A 21 -2.51 -13.73 5.62
N MET A 22 -1.79 -13.21 4.62
CA MET A 22 -2.15 -11.94 3.96
C MET A 22 -3.56 -12.00 3.36
N LYS A 23 -3.91 -13.09 2.67
CA LYS A 23 -5.26 -13.28 2.12
C LYS A 23 -6.33 -13.33 3.21
N LEU A 24 -6.07 -14.02 4.32
CA LEU A 24 -7.02 -14.05 5.46
C LEU A 24 -7.22 -12.65 6.06
N MET A 25 -6.15 -11.86 6.16
CA MET A 25 -6.26 -10.47 6.62
C MET A 25 -7.08 -9.61 5.66
N ASP A 26 -6.84 -9.75 4.35
CA ASP A 26 -7.59 -9.05 3.32
C ASP A 26 -9.08 -9.44 3.32
N ASP A 27 -9.40 -10.74 3.29
CA ASP A 27 -10.78 -11.27 3.29
C ASP A 27 -11.53 -10.89 4.57
N GLY A 28 -10.83 -10.83 5.71
CA GLY A 28 -11.37 -10.47 7.02
C GLY A 28 -11.35 -8.98 7.33
N PHE A 29 -10.92 -8.12 6.38
CA PHE A 29 -10.74 -6.66 6.58
C PHE A 29 -10.05 -6.35 7.91
N THR A 30 -8.93 -7.03 8.19
CA THR A 30 -8.18 -6.91 9.45
C THR A 30 -6.70 -6.73 9.20
N LYS A 31 -6.04 -5.97 10.07
CA LYS A 31 -4.59 -5.75 10.02
C LYS A 31 -3.81 -6.63 11.00
N SER A 32 -4.51 -7.45 11.79
CA SER A 32 -3.91 -8.31 12.82
C SER A 32 -4.70 -9.60 12.99
N LEU A 33 -3.97 -10.70 13.22
CA LEU A 33 -4.52 -12.02 13.56
C LEU A 33 -3.82 -12.59 14.78
N ILE A 34 -4.56 -13.39 15.54
CA ILE A 34 -4.09 -14.11 16.73
C ILE A 34 -3.57 -15.46 16.27
N VAL A 35 -2.31 -15.75 16.55
CA VAL A 35 -1.65 -16.97 16.07
C VAL A 35 -1.72 -18.07 17.12
N PHE A 36 -2.20 -19.24 16.71
CA PHE A 36 -2.22 -20.46 17.50
C PHE A 36 -1.31 -21.52 16.87
N ASN A 37 -0.65 -22.29 17.72
CA ASN A 37 0.10 -23.48 17.34
C ASN A 37 -0.34 -24.66 18.20
N ASN A 38 -0.87 -25.72 17.58
CA ASN A 38 -1.39 -26.90 18.27
C ASN A 38 -2.36 -26.54 19.42
N GLY A 39 -3.28 -25.60 19.17
CA GLY A 39 -4.29 -25.18 20.13
C GLY A 39 -3.81 -24.22 21.23
N ARG A 40 -2.53 -23.80 21.22
CA ARG A 40 -1.96 -22.86 22.19
C ARG A 40 -1.73 -21.49 21.54
N PHE A 41 -1.98 -20.43 22.30
CA PHE A 41 -1.65 -19.07 21.90
C PHE A 41 -0.12 -18.94 21.70
N VAL A 42 0.27 -18.30 20.59
CA VAL A 42 1.68 -18.04 20.25
C VAL A 42 1.97 -16.54 20.27
N GLY A 43 1.07 -15.73 19.73
CA GLY A 43 1.27 -14.30 19.60
C GLY A 43 0.27 -13.65 18.66
N ILE A 44 0.59 -12.45 18.22
CA ILE A 44 -0.13 -11.71 17.17
C ILE A 44 0.77 -11.57 15.96
N ILE A 45 0.20 -11.72 14.78
CA ILE A 45 0.83 -11.34 13.52
C ILE A 45 0.08 -10.15 12.90
N THR A 46 0.81 -9.16 12.41
CA THR A 46 0.28 -7.95 11.82
C THR A 46 0.71 -7.80 10.36
N ASN A 47 0.04 -6.95 9.58
CA ASN A 47 0.49 -6.59 8.24
C ASN A 47 1.95 -6.12 8.23
N GLY A 48 2.37 -5.33 9.23
CA GLY A 48 3.75 -4.88 9.35
C GLY A 48 4.76 -6.01 9.57
N ASP A 49 4.37 -7.10 10.27
CA ASP A 49 5.23 -8.28 10.43
C ASP A 49 5.41 -8.99 9.09
N LEU A 50 4.33 -9.15 8.32
CA LEU A 50 4.36 -9.76 6.99
C LEU A 50 5.15 -8.90 5.99
N GLN A 51 4.97 -7.59 6.01
CA GLN A 51 5.75 -6.64 5.18
C GLN A 51 7.25 -6.76 5.48
N ARG A 52 7.66 -6.77 6.75
CA ARG A 52 9.06 -6.96 7.15
C ARG A 52 9.62 -8.29 6.69
N ALA A 53 8.84 -9.37 6.79
CA ALA A 53 9.24 -10.68 6.31
C ALA A 53 9.50 -10.68 4.78
N ILE A 54 8.63 -10.05 4.01
CA ILE A 54 8.74 -9.94 2.55
C ILE A 54 9.96 -9.08 2.17
N ILE A 55 10.17 -7.95 2.85
CA ILE A 55 11.34 -7.08 2.67
C ILE A 55 12.64 -7.85 2.97
N ALA A 56 12.63 -8.71 3.99
CA ALA A 56 13.74 -9.59 4.34
C ALA A 56 13.91 -10.79 3.37
N LYS A 57 13.14 -10.85 2.28
CA LYS A 57 13.13 -11.94 1.29
C LYS A 57 12.80 -13.32 1.86
N ILE A 58 12.00 -13.37 2.92
CA ILE A 58 11.46 -14.64 3.40
C ILE A 58 10.46 -15.14 2.34
N PRO A 59 10.58 -16.40 1.87
CA PRO A 59 9.68 -16.95 0.85
C PRO A 59 8.21 -16.88 1.26
N PHE A 60 7.32 -16.58 0.32
CA PHE A 60 5.88 -16.41 0.57
C PHE A 60 5.17 -17.65 1.11
N ASP A 61 5.72 -18.83 0.85
CA ASP A 61 5.26 -20.14 1.34
C ASP A 61 5.79 -20.50 2.73
N THR A 62 6.56 -19.62 3.37
CA THR A 62 7.07 -19.83 4.72
C THR A 62 5.91 -19.78 5.73
N PRO A 63 5.81 -20.77 6.64
CA PRO A 63 4.85 -20.76 7.74
C PRO A 63 5.05 -19.54 8.65
N ILE A 64 3.94 -18.90 9.06
CA ILE A 64 3.99 -17.69 9.89
C ILE A 64 4.58 -17.91 11.28
N LEU A 65 4.68 -19.14 11.76
CA LEU A 65 5.39 -19.47 12.99
C LEU A 65 6.84 -18.94 12.99
N LYS A 66 7.48 -18.90 11.82
CA LYS A 66 8.85 -18.37 11.66
C LYS A 66 8.93 -16.84 11.59
N VAL A 67 7.79 -16.19 11.46
CA VAL A 67 7.66 -14.73 11.23
C VAL A 67 7.08 -14.01 12.44
N VAL A 68 6.26 -14.71 13.24
CA VAL A 68 5.66 -14.14 14.45
C VAL A 68 6.75 -13.65 15.39
N ASP A 69 6.69 -12.36 15.72
CA ASP A 69 7.60 -11.74 16.69
C ASP A 69 7.15 -12.08 18.13
N ASN A 70 7.78 -13.08 18.72
CA ASN A 70 7.55 -13.49 20.11
C ASN A 70 8.33 -12.63 21.14
N LYS A 71 9.20 -11.72 20.68
CA LYS A 71 10.03 -10.89 21.56
C LYS A 71 9.27 -9.69 22.10
N THR A 72 8.30 -9.19 21.34
CA THR A 72 7.50 -8.05 21.75
C THR A 72 6.20 -8.53 22.37
N LYS A 73 6.00 -8.25 23.66
CA LYS A 73 4.73 -8.56 24.34
C LYS A 73 3.59 -7.76 23.71
N ARG A 74 2.65 -8.47 23.06
CA ARG A 74 1.46 -7.87 22.41
C ARG A 74 0.18 -8.50 22.97
N TYR A 75 0.11 -8.68 24.28
CA TYR A 75 -1.03 -9.22 25.01
C TYR A 75 -1.09 -8.65 26.42
N ALA A 76 -2.25 -8.66 27.02
CA ALA A 76 -2.47 -8.29 28.41
C ALA A 76 -2.85 -9.50 29.24
N SER A 77 -2.76 -9.37 30.55
CA SER A 77 -3.23 -10.39 31.51
C SER A 77 -4.66 -10.07 31.97
N VAL A 78 -5.39 -11.08 32.42
CA VAL A 78 -6.70 -10.90 33.07
C VAL A 78 -6.64 -10.00 34.30
N THR A 79 -5.44 -9.80 34.88
CA THR A 79 -5.20 -8.92 36.03
C THR A 79 -4.79 -7.50 35.65
N ASP A 80 -4.54 -7.20 34.35
CA ASP A 80 -4.15 -5.85 33.91
C ASP A 80 -5.36 -4.89 33.93
N ASP A 81 -5.11 -3.67 34.36
CA ASP A 81 -6.13 -2.62 34.39
C ASP A 81 -6.57 -2.22 32.97
N ARG A 82 -7.88 -2.07 32.79
CA ARG A 82 -8.50 -1.74 31.50
C ARG A 82 -8.02 -0.39 30.93
N GLU A 83 -7.81 0.61 31.79
CA GLU A 83 -7.29 1.92 31.32
C GLU A 83 -5.84 1.83 30.86
N LYS A 84 -5.02 0.98 31.48
CA LYS A 84 -3.67 0.69 31.03
C LYS A 84 -3.68 -0.01 29.66
N ILE A 85 -4.56 -0.99 29.46
CA ILE A 85 -4.73 -1.66 28.17
C ILE A 85 -5.17 -0.65 27.11
N LYS A 86 -6.12 0.22 27.40
CA LYS A 86 -6.60 1.27 26.51
C LYS A 86 -5.48 2.22 26.09
N THR A 87 -4.68 2.71 27.04
CA THR A 87 -3.52 3.57 26.76
C THR A 87 -2.52 2.88 25.83
N TRP A 88 -2.21 1.62 26.11
CA TRP A 88 -1.29 0.83 25.31
C TRP A 88 -1.82 0.56 23.90
N MET A 89 -3.12 0.26 23.75
CA MET A 89 -3.75 0.10 22.43
C MET A 89 -3.72 1.40 21.62
N LEU A 90 -3.91 2.57 22.27
CA LEU A 90 -3.78 3.88 21.62
C LEU A 90 -2.36 4.14 21.12
N GLU A 91 -1.36 3.94 21.97
CA GLU A 91 0.06 4.16 21.63
C GLU A 91 0.51 3.28 20.46
N LYS A 92 0.10 2.01 20.46
CA LYS A 92 0.48 1.02 19.43
C LYS A 92 -0.49 0.93 18.27
N ARG A 93 -1.64 1.62 18.34
CA ARG A 93 -2.75 1.49 17.38
C ARG A 93 -3.14 0.03 17.14
N ALA A 94 -3.15 -0.73 18.23
CA ALA A 94 -3.46 -2.14 18.17
C ALA A 94 -4.95 -2.35 17.88
N GLU A 95 -5.28 -2.99 16.77
CA GLU A 95 -6.67 -3.32 16.36
C GLU A 95 -7.35 -4.25 17.37
N LEU A 96 -6.56 -5.11 17.99
CA LEU A 96 -7.00 -6.08 18.99
C LEU A 96 -5.91 -6.31 20.05
N MET A 97 -6.34 -6.69 21.25
CA MET A 97 -5.51 -7.08 22.39
C MET A 97 -5.97 -8.41 22.95
N PRO A 98 -5.19 -9.49 22.78
CA PRO A 98 -5.44 -10.75 23.48
C PRO A 98 -5.28 -10.58 24.99
N ILE A 99 -6.18 -11.16 25.74
CA ILE A 99 -6.13 -11.25 27.19
C ILE A 99 -5.81 -12.69 27.56
N LEU A 100 -4.71 -12.90 28.28
CA LEU A 100 -4.28 -14.22 28.68
C LEU A 100 -4.59 -14.48 30.17
N ASP A 101 -4.93 -15.71 30.48
CA ASP A 101 -5.03 -16.21 31.86
C ASP A 101 -3.63 -16.42 32.48
N GLU A 102 -3.60 -16.86 33.75
CA GLU A 102 -2.35 -17.12 34.47
C GLU A 102 -1.55 -18.29 33.88
N GLU A 103 -2.20 -19.17 33.13
CA GLU A 103 -1.59 -20.33 32.46
C GLU A 103 -1.08 -19.97 31.05
N GLY A 104 -1.32 -18.74 30.59
CA GLY A 104 -0.93 -18.26 29.26
C GLY A 104 -1.88 -18.66 28.13
N ASN A 105 -3.08 -19.13 28.43
CA ASN A 105 -4.10 -19.41 27.43
C ASN A 105 -4.88 -18.15 27.11
N LEU A 106 -5.41 -18.05 25.89
CA LEU A 106 -6.29 -16.96 25.49
C LEU A 106 -7.60 -17.05 26.28
N SER A 107 -7.87 -16.06 27.11
CA SER A 107 -9.11 -15.92 27.89
C SER A 107 -10.14 -15.08 27.16
N ASP A 108 -9.72 -13.92 26.60
CA ASP A 108 -10.60 -12.97 25.90
C ASP A 108 -9.80 -12.15 24.89
N VAL A 109 -10.49 -11.33 24.10
CA VAL A 109 -9.90 -10.37 23.17
C VAL A 109 -10.64 -9.05 23.28
N ILE A 110 -9.90 -7.98 23.57
CA ILE A 110 -10.43 -6.62 23.52
C ILE A 110 -10.14 -6.08 22.11
N PHE A 111 -11.17 -5.63 21.43
CA PHE A 111 -11.04 -4.98 20.12
C PHE A 111 -11.05 -3.47 20.26
N TRP A 112 -10.43 -2.78 19.31
CA TRP A 112 -10.41 -1.31 19.26
C TRP A 112 -11.79 -0.69 19.45
N LYS A 113 -12.79 -1.21 18.74
CA LYS A 113 -14.19 -0.74 18.81
C LYS A 113 -14.87 -0.95 20.17
N ASP A 114 -14.31 -1.78 21.03
CA ASP A 114 -14.85 -2.02 22.38
C ASP A 114 -14.41 -0.96 23.39
N LEU A 115 -13.33 -0.23 23.08
CA LEU A 115 -12.75 0.79 23.96
C LEU A 115 -12.92 2.20 23.42
N PHE A 116 -13.01 2.33 22.10
CA PHE A 116 -13.06 3.61 21.43
C PHE A 116 -14.34 3.68 20.60
N SER A 117 -15.22 4.63 20.95
CA SER A 117 -16.34 5.03 20.10
C SER A 117 -15.80 5.65 18.80
N ASP A 118 -16.68 5.78 17.78
CA ASP A 118 -16.35 6.37 16.47
C ASP A 118 -15.92 7.85 16.52
N ASP A 119 -15.69 8.41 17.71
CA ASP A 119 -15.06 9.70 17.90
C ASP A 119 -13.70 9.70 17.20
N LYS A 120 -13.48 10.68 16.34
CA LYS A 120 -12.23 10.88 15.59
C LYS A 120 -11.08 10.94 16.59
N ILE A 121 -10.43 9.81 16.82
CA ILE A 121 -9.19 9.80 17.59
C ILE A 121 -8.18 10.55 16.75
N GLU A 122 -7.69 11.67 17.26
CA GLU A 122 -6.65 12.47 16.61
C GLU A 122 -5.46 11.57 16.28
N ASP A 123 -5.03 11.64 15.02
CA ASP A 123 -3.83 10.95 14.59
C ASP A 123 -2.58 11.68 15.11
N ASN A 124 -2.11 11.28 16.30
CA ASN A 124 -0.94 11.87 16.94
C ASN A 124 0.40 11.45 16.32
N ARG A 125 0.40 10.65 15.22
CA ARG A 125 1.63 10.34 14.52
C ARG A 125 2.22 11.58 13.88
N LYS A 126 3.56 11.62 13.82
CA LYS A 126 4.27 12.72 13.18
C LYS A 126 3.76 12.88 11.74
N LYS A 127 3.28 14.08 11.43
CA LYS A 127 2.97 14.47 10.05
C LYS A 127 4.27 14.58 9.26
N ILE A 128 4.20 14.24 7.98
CA ILE A 128 5.30 14.41 7.03
C ILE A 128 4.89 15.49 6.03
N ASP A 129 5.72 16.52 5.92
CA ASP A 129 5.47 17.64 4.98
C ASP A 129 6.40 17.46 3.77
N LEU A 130 6.00 16.56 2.87
CA LEU A 130 6.73 16.27 1.64
C LEU A 130 5.93 16.69 0.42
N PRO A 131 6.62 17.21 -0.64
CA PRO A 131 5.96 17.45 -1.92
C PRO A 131 5.42 16.15 -2.53
N VAL A 132 4.29 16.28 -3.23
CA VAL A 132 3.65 15.19 -3.97
C VAL A 132 3.54 15.58 -5.43
N VAL A 133 4.10 14.78 -6.32
CA VAL A 133 3.93 14.93 -7.77
C VAL A 133 2.85 13.96 -8.24
N ILE A 134 1.79 14.48 -8.85
CA ILE A 134 0.71 13.65 -9.41
C ILE A 134 0.78 13.68 -10.93
N MET A 135 0.87 12.49 -11.54
CA MET A 135 0.95 12.29 -12.98
C MET A 135 -0.46 12.21 -13.58
N ALA A 136 -1.01 13.38 -13.96
CA ALA A 136 -2.41 13.52 -14.41
C ALA A 136 -2.55 13.84 -15.91
N GLY A 137 -1.48 13.71 -16.72
CA GLY A 137 -1.48 14.05 -18.15
C GLY A 137 -2.03 12.97 -19.11
N GLY A 138 -2.32 11.79 -18.61
CA GLY A 138 -2.70 10.64 -19.42
C GLY A 138 -4.13 10.70 -20.00
N LYS A 139 -4.35 10.13 -21.20
CA LYS A 139 -5.66 10.08 -21.87
C LYS A 139 -6.68 9.14 -21.20
N GLY A 140 -6.25 8.17 -20.40
CA GLY A 140 -7.15 7.22 -19.73
C GLY A 140 -7.93 6.30 -20.65
N THR A 141 -7.37 5.90 -21.80
CA THR A 141 -8.07 5.15 -22.86
C THR A 141 -8.70 3.84 -22.44
N ARG A 142 -8.21 3.21 -21.38
CA ARG A 142 -8.80 1.98 -20.81
C ARG A 142 -10.19 2.19 -20.20
N LEU A 143 -10.55 3.44 -19.88
CA LEU A 143 -11.87 3.82 -19.37
C LEU A 143 -12.78 4.44 -20.46
N ASN A 144 -12.43 4.32 -21.75
CA ASN A 144 -13.32 4.77 -22.83
C ASN A 144 -14.65 4.00 -22.76
N PRO A 145 -15.81 4.67 -23.04
CA PRO A 145 -15.95 6.02 -23.59
C PRO A 145 -15.98 7.15 -22.52
N LEU A 146 -15.96 6.84 -21.23
CA LEU A 146 -16.06 7.82 -20.14
C LEU A 146 -14.99 8.93 -20.27
N THR A 147 -13.74 8.54 -20.53
CA THR A 147 -12.61 9.46 -20.63
C THR A 147 -12.58 10.27 -21.94
N ASN A 148 -13.44 9.96 -22.90
CA ASN A 148 -13.69 10.84 -24.03
C ASN A 148 -14.40 12.13 -23.62
N VAL A 149 -15.15 12.11 -22.51
CA VAL A 149 -15.88 13.27 -22.00
C VAL A 149 -15.17 13.87 -20.78
N ILE A 150 -14.87 13.06 -19.78
CA ILE A 150 -14.27 13.49 -18.49
C ILE A 150 -12.82 13.01 -18.45
N PRO A 151 -11.80 13.87 -18.20
CA PRO A 151 -10.44 13.40 -18.04
C PRO A 151 -10.33 12.45 -16.84
N LYS A 152 -9.49 11.43 -16.95
CA LYS A 152 -9.34 10.36 -15.96
C LYS A 152 -9.21 10.84 -14.50
N PRO A 153 -8.42 11.89 -14.18
CA PRO A 153 -8.32 12.41 -12.81
C PRO A 153 -9.66 12.87 -12.22
N LEU A 154 -10.61 13.28 -13.06
CA LEU A 154 -11.93 13.78 -12.66
C LEU A 154 -13.04 12.72 -12.69
N VAL A 155 -12.71 11.46 -12.95
CA VAL A 155 -13.69 10.36 -12.88
C VAL A 155 -14.21 10.24 -11.44
N PRO A 156 -15.55 10.18 -11.23
CA PRO A 156 -16.12 10.22 -9.90
C PRO A 156 -15.90 8.91 -9.13
N VAL A 157 -15.65 9.03 -7.81
CA VAL A 157 -15.60 7.97 -6.83
C VAL A 157 -16.45 8.41 -5.64
N GLY A 158 -17.70 7.96 -5.59
CA GLY A 158 -18.67 8.52 -4.66
C GLY A 158 -18.93 9.99 -4.94
N GLU A 159 -18.82 10.83 -3.92
CA GLU A 159 -19.03 12.28 -4.00
C GLU A 159 -17.76 13.06 -4.42
N LYS A 160 -16.62 12.39 -4.61
CA LYS A 160 -15.33 12.99 -4.96
C LYS A 160 -14.83 12.49 -6.29
N THR A 161 -13.84 13.15 -6.84
CA THR A 161 -13.06 12.62 -7.97
C THR A 161 -11.95 11.68 -7.49
N ILE A 162 -11.45 10.82 -8.39
CA ILE A 162 -10.27 9.97 -8.09
C ILE A 162 -9.13 10.84 -7.57
N LEU A 163 -8.92 11.99 -8.20
CA LEU A 163 -7.83 12.90 -7.85
C LEU A 163 -7.96 13.45 -6.43
N GLU A 164 -9.18 13.86 -6.02
CA GLU A 164 -9.42 14.32 -4.63
C GLU A 164 -9.17 13.21 -3.62
N VAL A 165 -9.62 11.97 -3.90
CA VAL A 165 -9.38 10.82 -3.02
C VAL A 165 -7.88 10.61 -2.81
N ILE A 166 -7.08 10.68 -3.89
CA ILE A 166 -5.62 10.55 -3.81
C ILE A 166 -5.01 11.71 -3.01
N MET A 167 -5.40 12.96 -3.31
CA MET A 167 -4.87 14.13 -2.61
C MET A 167 -5.22 14.12 -1.12
N ASP A 168 -6.44 13.70 -0.76
CA ASP A 168 -6.87 13.55 0.63
C ASP A 168 -6.04 12.54 1.42
N GLN A 169 -5.59 11.45 0.79
CA GLN A 169 -4.70 10.47 1.44
C GLN A 169 -3.35 11.09 1.82
N PHE A 170 -2.78 11.91 0.94
CA PHE A 170 -1.52 12.61 1.21
C PHE A 170 -1.71 13.75 2.21
N GLU A 171 -2.78 14.52 2.07
CA GLU A 171 -3.11 15.61 3.01
C GLU A 171 -3.30 15.08 4.44
N GLY A 172 -3.98 13.95 4.59
CA GLY A 172 -4.20 13.30 5.88
C GLY A 172 -2.92 12.95 6.64
N ILE A 173 -1.80 12.76 5.97
CA ILE A 173 -0.48 12.51 6.58
C ILE A 173 0.39 13.77 6.70
N GLY A 174 -0.10 14.93 6.20
CA GLY A 174 0.56 16.23 6.31
C GLY A 174 1.22 16.76 5.03
N CYS A 175 1.07 16.08 3.90
CA CYS A 175 1.58 16.56 2.61
C CYS A 175 0.59 17.55 1.99
N HIS A 176 0.93 18.81 1.93
CA HIS A 176 0.04 19.89 1.44
C HIS A 176 0.43 20.43 0.06
N LYS A 177 1.70 20.29 -0.33
CA LYS A 177 2.24 20.79 -1.61
C LYS A 177 2.11 19.75 -2.70
N PHE A 178 1.32 20.07 -3.75
CA PHE A 178 1.10 19.21 -4.91
C PHE A 178 1.64 19.83 -6.18
N TYR A 179 2.49 19.09 -6.90
CA TYR A 179 2.90 19.38 -8.26
C TYR A 179 2.09 18.49 -9.21
N MET A 180 1.30 19.09 -10.09
CA MET A 180 0.38 18.36 -10.97
C MET A 180 0.85 18.40 -12.41
N SER A 181 1.29 17.27 -12.95
CA SER A 181 1.55 17.12 -14.38
C SER A 181 0.23 17.00 -15.12
N VAL A 182 -0.03 17.92 -16.04
CA VAL A 182 -1.27 17.93 -16.85
C VAL A 182 -0.95 18.01 -18.34
N ASN A 183 -1.79 17.40 -19.16
CA ASN A 183 -1.70 17.45 -20.62
C ASN A 183 -3.11 17.29 -21.24
N TYR A 184 -3.64 16.06 -21.31
CA TYR A 184 -4.95 15.81 -21.89
C TYR A 184 -6.06 16.49 -21.10
N LYS A 185 -6.84 17.35 -21.74
CA LYS A 185 -7.93 18.15 -21.13
C LYS A 185 -7.47 18.93 -19.87
N ALA A 186 -6.26 19.46 -19.89
CA ALA A 186 -5.64 20.16 -18.79
C ALA A 186 -6.54 21.26 -18.20
N ASP A 187 -7.24 22.03 -19.05
CA ASP A 187 -8.10 23.14 -18.61
C ASP A 187 -9.27 22.67 -17.76
N MET A 188 -9.84 21.48 -18.06
CA MET A 188 -10.90 20.90 -17.23
C MET A 188 -10.39 20.54 -15.83
N VAL A 189 -9.20 19.95 -15.75
CA VAL A 189 -8.57 19.58 -14.48
C VAL A 189 -8.25 20.83 -13.66
N LYS A 190 -7.62 21.82 -14.30
CA LYS A 190 -7.27 23.10 -13.65
C LYS A 190 -8.51 23.84 -13.15
N TYR A 191 -9.57 23.93 -13.99
CA TYR A 191 -10.81 24.59 -13.63
C TYR A 191 -11.47 23.88 -12.44
N TYR A 192 -11.62 22.55 -12.49
CA TYR A 192 -12.23 21.80 -11.40
C TYR A 192 -11.49 22.04 -10.07
N LEU A 193 -10.18 21.89 -10.06
CA LEU A 193 -9.37 22.09 -8.86
C LEU A 193 -9.39 23.51 -8.33
N SER A 194 -9.59 24.53 -9.20
CA SER A 194 -9.75 25.92 -8.78
C SER A 194 -11.07 26.20 -8.05
N GLN A 195 -12.06 25.31 -8.17
CA GLN A 195 -13.35 25.42 -7.48
C GLN A 195 -13.34 24.77 -6.10
N LEU A 196 -12.30 23.95 -5.79
CA LEU A 196 -12.15 23.37 -4.46
C LEU A 196 -11.66 24.47 -3.50
N GLU A 197 -12.31 24.56 -2.34
CA GLU A 197 -11.86 25.45 -1.27
C GLU A 197 -10.38 25.18 -0.96
N HIS A 198 -9.56 26.21 -0.76
CA HIS A 198 -8.10 26.24 -0.63
C HIS A 198 -7.47 25.17 0.30
N LYS A 199 -7.89 23.94 0.15
CA LYS A 199 -7.42 22.79 0.93
C LYS A 199 -6.00 22.36 0.58
N TYR A 200 -5.60 22.56 -0.69
CA TYR A 200 -4.34 22.08 -1.24
C TYR A 200 -3.53 23.22 -1.85
N ASP A 201 -2.21 23.20 -1.67
CA ASP A 201 -1.29 24.06 -2.43
C ASP A 201 -0.89 23.35 -3.72
N ILE A 202 -1.56 23.72 -4.84
CA ILE A 202 -1.40 23.05 -6.13
C ILE A 202 -0.62 23.93 -7.09
N GLU A 203 0.43 23.37 -7.66
CA GLU A 203 1.19 23.96 -8.73
C GLU A 203 1.15 23.08 -9.97
N PHE A 204 0.62 23.62 -11.08
CA PHE A 204 0.54 22.91 -12.35
C PHE A 204 1.81 23.07 -13.16
N PHE A 205 2.24 21.98 -13.78
CA PHE A 205 3.24 22.00 -14.84
C PHE A 205 2.73 21.18 -16.03
N GLN A 206 3.08 21.61 -17.23
CA GLN A 206 2.49 21.08 -18.46
C GLN A 206 3.56 20.57 -19.40
N GLU A 207 3.32 19.40 -19.97
CA GLU A 207 4.11 18.82 -21.04
C GLU A 207 3.63 19.35 -22.39
N ASP A 208 4.55 19.80 -23.25
CA ASP A 208 4.20 20.19 -24.63
C ASP A 208 3.90 18.97 -25.52
N LYS A 209 4.44 17.82 -25.15
CA LYS A 209 4.23 16.51 -25.76
C LYS A 209 4.25 15.43 -24.69
N PRO A 210 3.65 14.25 -24.89
CA PRO A 210 3.74 13.16 -23.92
C PRO A 210 5.18 12.77 -23.60
N LEU A 211 5.57 12.83 -22.34
CA LEU A 211 6.93 12.55 -21.87
C LEU A 211 7.05 11.20 -21.12
N GLY A 212 6.06 10.32 -21.26
CA GLY A 212 6.06 9.03 -20.56
C GLY A 212 5.54 9.11 -19.12
N THR A 213 5.91 8.15 -18.29
CA THR A 213 5.34 8.06 -16.92
C THR A 213 6.10 8.89 -15.88
N ILE A 214 7.31 9.43 -16.21
CA ILE A 214 8.09 10.24 -15.28
C ILE A 214 8.83 11.40 -15.96
N GLY A 215 8.92 11.44 -17.29
CA GLY A 215 9.74 12.41 -18.02
C GLY A 215 9.40 13.87 -17.72
N SER A 216 8.12 14.20 -17.48
CA SER A 216 7.69 15.54 -17.12
C SER A 216 8.24 16.03 -15.76
N VAL A 217 8.62 15.11 -14.86
CA VAL A 217 9.23 15.47 -13.57
C VAL A 217 10.57 16.20 -13.75
N SER A 218 11.25 16.04 -14.91
CA SER A 218 12.44 16.82 -15.27
C SER A 218 12.20 18.34 -15.27
N LEU A 219 10.94 18.79 -15.44
CA LEU A 219 10.55 20.22 -15.38
C LEU A 219 10.58 20.80 -13.96
N LEU A 220 10.65 19.92 -12.95
CA LEU A 220 10.73 20.29 -11.53
C LEU A 220 12.17 20.34 -11.00
N LYS A 221 13.16 20.18 -11.88
CA LYS A 221 14.57 20.28 -11.54
C LYS A 221 14.90 21.59 -10.81
N GLY A 222 15.56 21.50 -9.67
CA GLY A 222 15.90 22.64 -8.82
C GLY A 222 14.73 23.22 -8.00
N ARG A 223 13.51 22.70 -8.15
CA ARG A 223 12.31 23.16 -7.43
C ARG A 223 11.96 22.27 -6.24
N ILE A 224 12.31 21.00 -6.30
CA ILE A 224 12.14 20.03 -5.22
C ILE A 224 13.53 19.70 -4.65
N THR A 225 13.71 19.95 -3.36
CA THR A 225 15.00 19.82 -2.66
C THR A 225 14.95 18.78 -1.53
N THR A 226 13.77 18.21 -1.27
CA THR A 226 13.53 17.15 -0.28
C THR A 226 13.09 15.87 -0.97
N PRO A 227 13.12 14.71 -0.31
CA PRO A 227 12.39 13.54 -0.81
C PRO A 227 10.95 13.92 -1.14
N PHE A 228 10.36 13.27 -2.12
CA PHE A 228 9.01 13.59 -2.59
C PHE A 228 8.28 12.35 -3.07
N PHE A 229 6.96 12.38 -2.99
CA PHE A 229 6.13 11.34 -3.56
C PHE A 229 5.90 11.58 -5.05
N VAL A 230 5.79 10.50 -5.80
CA VAL A 230 5.22 10.50 -7.16
C VAL A 230 4.08 9.50 -7.17
N SER A 231 2.91 9.93 -7.63
CA SER A 231 1.72 9.08 -7.72
C SER A 231 1.08 9.18 -9.10
N ASN A 232 0.68 8.05 -9.65
CA ASN A 232 -0.28 8.04 -10.75
C ASN A 232 -1.62 8.59 -10.27
N CYS A 233 -2.40 9.18 -11.17
CA CYS A 233 -3.72 9.73 -10.85
C CYS A 233 -4.86 8.70 -10.85
N ASP A 234 -4.55 7.40 -10.81
CA ASP A 234 -5.52 6.29 -10.87
C ASP A 234 -5.27 5.22 -9.81
N SER A 235 -4.27 5.40 -8.97
CA SER A 235 -3.86 4.43 -7.96
C SER A 235 -4.30 4.89 -6.58
N ILE A 236 -5.32 4.27 -6.01
CA ILE A 236 -5.73 4.47 -4.63
C ILE A 236 -5.09 3.39 -3.78
N ASN A 237 -4.42 3.77 -2.69
CA ASN A 237 -3.73 2.84 -1.81
C ASN A 237 -4.07 3.13 -0.35
N GLU A 238 -4.63 2.15 0.36
CA GLU A 238 -5.03 2.28 1.77
C GLU A 238 -3.86 2.14 2.76
N GLN A 239 -2.62 2.04 2.25
CA GLN A 239 -1.40 2.03 3.06
C GLN A 239 -1.13 3.43 3.65
N ASP A 240 -0.68 3.46 4.90
CA ASP A 240 -0.14 4.67 5.47
C ASP A 240 1.22 5.02 4.82
N TYR A 241 1.26 6.11 4.10
CA TYR A 241 2.48 6.52 3.41
C TYR A 241 3.62 6.97 4.34
N ARG A 242 3.35 7.21 5.64
CA ARG A 242 4.40 7.43 6.64
C ARG A 242 5.27 6.19 6.83
N ASP A 243 4.66 4.99 6.81
CA ASP A 243 5.41 3.72 6.89
C ASP A 243 6.32 3.53 5.68
N VAL A 244 5.84 3.96 4.48
CA VAL A 244 6.62 3.93 3.23
C VAL A 244 7.80 4.90 3.30
N TYR A 245 7.57 6.09 3.87
CA TYR A 245 8.62 7.10 4.06
C TYR A 245 9.66 6.65 5.08
N ASP A 246 9.23 6.10 6.21
CA ASP A 246 10.13 5.56 7.23
C ASP A 246 11.00 4.43 6.66
N TYR A 247 10.42 3.57 5.83
CA TYR A 247 11.17 2.54 5.10
C TYR A 247 12.18 3.16 4.12
N HIS A 248 11.78 4.18 3.36
CA HIS A 248 12.65 4.89 2.42
C HIS A 248 13.89 5.45 3.11
N VAL A 249 13.68 6.17 4.21
CA VAL A 249 14.75 6.83 4.99
C VAL A 249 15.64 5.79 5.68
N SER A 250 15.03 4.83 6.40
CA SER A 250 15.76 3.83 7.19
C SER A 250 16.65 2.93 6.36
N ASN A 251 16.29 2.73 5.09
CA ASN A 251 17.08 1.93 4.16
C ASN A 251 17.98 2.77 3.25
N HIS A 252 18.01 4.09 3.42
CA HIS A 252 18.79 5.00 2.58
C HIS A 252 18.53 4.79 1.08
N ASN A 253 17.26 4.61 0.70
CA ASN A 253 16.88 4.37 -0.68
C ASN A 253 16.98 5.68 -1.49
N ASP A 254 17.43 5.59 -2.74
CA ASP A 254 17.31 6.70 -3.72
C ASP A 254 15.89 6.77 -4.27
N LEU A 255 15.29 5.60 -4.49
CA LEU A 255 13.94 5.41 -5.00
C LEU A 255 13.27 4.28 -4.23
N THR A 256 12.02 4.48 -3.80
CA THR A 256 11.18 3.43 -3.20
C THR A 256 9.92 3.25 -4.04
N ILE A 257 9.60 2.02 -4.37
CA ILE A 257 8.41 1.61 -5.09
C ILE A 257 7.42 1.03 -4.08
N VAL A 258 6.19 1.50 -4.06
CA VAL A 258 5.11 0.76 -3.39
C VAL A 258 4.69 -0.38 -4.31
N THR A 259 4.78 -1.61 -3.82
CA THR A 259 4.47 -2.82 -4.59
C THR A 259 3.31 -3.57 -3.97
N MET A 260 2.40 -4.09 -4.78
CA MET A 260 1.31 -4.95 -4.32
C MET A 260 1.72 -6.42 -4.47
N VAL A 261 1.51 -7.21 -3.41
CA VAL A 261 1.71 -8.67 -3.45
C VAL A 261 0.49 -9.31 -4.07
N LYS A 262 0.65 -9.88 -5.26
CA LYS A 262 -0.43 -10.51 -6.02
C LYS A 262 -0.14 -11.95 -6.36
N SER A 263 -1.14 -12.81 -6.14
CA SER A 263 -1.08 -14.22 -6.51
C SER A 263 -1.92 -14.49 -7.75
N PHE A 264 -1.34 -15.24 -8.67
CA PHE A 264 -1.97 -15.69 -9.91
C PHE A 264 -2.12 -17.21 -9.87
N LYS A 265 -3.35 -17.69 -9.85
CA LYS A 265 -3.65 -19.12 -9.93
C LYS A 265 -3.64 -19.57 -11.38
N ILE A 266 -2.84 -20.56 -11.71
CA ILE A 266 -2.89 -21.25 -12.98
C ILE A 266 -3.90 -22.40 -12.83
N PRO A 267 -5.03 -22.42 -13.56
CA PRO A 267 -6.09 -23.38 -13.33
C PRO A 267 -5.79 -24.79 -13.91
N TYR A 268 -4.56 -25.00 -14.39
CA TYR A 268 -4.09 -26.21 -15.06
C TYR A 268 -2.82 -26.75 -14.41
N GLY A 269 -2.50 -28.03 -14.68
CA GLY A 269 -1.17 -28.57 -14.39
C GLY A 269 -0.12 -27.87 -15.27
N VAL A 270 0.96 -27.42 -14.66
CA VAL A 270 2.11 -26.81 -15.33
C VAL A 270 3.22 -27.84 -15.45
N ILE A 271 3.69 -28.07 -16.67
CA ILE A 271 4.77 -28.99 -16.97
C ILE A 271 6.01 -28.19 -17.32
N GLU A 272 7.12 -28.48 -16.64
CA GLU A 272 8.43 -27.97 -17.00
C GLU A 272 9.15 -29.02 -17.85
N THR A 273 9.71 -28.59 -18.97
CA THR A 273 10.46 -29.46 -19.89
C THR A 273 11.95 -29.06 -19.93
N GLY A 274 12.81 -30.04 -19.97
CA GLY A 274 14.24 -29.90 -20.22
C GLY A 274 14.59 -30.08 -21.69
N GLU A 275 15.84 -30.49 -21.95
CA GLU A 275 16.34 -30.82 -23.30
C GLU A 275 15.48 -31.96 -23.91
N ASP A 276 15.33 -31.95 -25.20
CA ASP A 276 14.57 -32.92 -26.00
C ASP A 276 13.07 -33.03 -25.61
N GLY A 277 12.52 -32.02 -24.90
CA GLY A 277 11.12 -32.00 -24.48
C GLY A 277 10.77 -32.98 -23.34
N LEU A 278 11.76 -33.54 -22.67
CA LEU A 278 11.55 -34.43 -21.53
C LEU A 278 10.97 -33.66 -20.33
N MET A 279 9.96 -34.26 -19.69
CA MET A 279 9.36 -33.66 -18.51
C MET A 279 10.35 -33.68 -17.33
N VAL A 280 10.59 -32.49 -16.75
CA VAL A 280 11.45 -32.31 -15.56
C VAL A 280 10.60 -32.17 -14.30
N ALA A 281 9.51 -31.43 -14.36
CA ALA A 281 8.63 -31.23 -13.23
C ALA A 281 7.17 -31.11 -13.65
N LEU A 282 6.25 -31.42 -12.74
CA LEU A 282 4.82 -31.22 -12.85
C LEU A 282 4.31 -30.54 -11.58
N SER A 283 3.63 -29.40 -11.74
CA SER A 283 2.97 -28.69 -10.65
C SER A 283 1.48 -28.58 -10.95
N GLU A 284 0.64 -29.21 -10.12
CA GLU A 284 -0.81 -29.18 -10.31
C GLU A 284 -1.39 -27.86 -9.77
N LYS A 285 -2.01 -27.08 -10.65
CA LYS A 285 -2.66 -25.79 -10.35
C LYS A 285 -1.82 -24.86 -9.47
N PRO A 286 -0.59 -24.55 -9.88
CA PRO A 286 0.31 -23.74 -9.05
C PRO A 286 -0.21 -22.31 -8.89
N GLU A 287 0.15 -21.70 -7.77
CA GLU A 287 -0.10 -20.30 -7.47
C GLU A 287 1.24 -19.54 -7.48
N LEU A 288 1.38 -18.59 -8.42
CA LEU A 288 2.58 -17.77 -8.58
C LEU A 288 2.35 -16.42 -7.90
N THR A 289 3.22 -16.04 -6.99
CA THR A 289 3.12 -14.79 -6.25
C THR A 289 4.22 -13.82 -6.69
N TYR A 290 3.81 -12.60 -7.03
CA TYR A 290 4.70 -11.53 -7.47
C TYR A 290 4.43 -10.23 -6.73
N GLN A 291 5.44 -9.36 -6.69
CA GLN A 291 5.28 -7.96 -6.32
C GLN A 291 5.04 -7.15 -7.59
N VAL A 292 3.90 -6.49 -7.68
CA VAL A 292 3.45 -5.70 -8.84
C VAL A 292 3.56 -4.22 -8.51
N ASN A 293 4.02 -3.42 -9.45
CA ASN A 293 4.14 -1.96 -9.31
C ASN A 293 2.76 -1.31 -9.19
N THR A 294 2.55 -0.49 -8.16
CA THR A 294 1.27 0.19 -7.89
C THR A 294 1.16 1.59 -8.49
N GLY A 295 2.24 2.16 -9.00
CA GLY A 295 2.25 3.53 -9.51
C GLY A 295 2.43 4.60 -8.43
N VAL A 296 2.88 4.22 -7.22
CA VAL A 296 3.24 5.15 -6.14
C VAL A 296 4.70 4.95 -5.74
N TYR A 297 5.43 6.05 -5.61
CA TYR A 297 6.86 6.05 -5.38
C TYR A 297 7.28 7.14 -4.40
N ILE A 298 8.45 6.96 -3.77
CA ILE A 298 9.22 8.02 -3.12
C ILE A 298 10.55 8.13 -3.84
N LEU A 299 10.94 9.35 -4.20
CA LEU A 299 12.19 9.65 -4.87
C LEU A 299 13.00 10.67 -4.08
N ASN A 300 14.31 10.51 -4.06
CA ASN A 300 15.22 11.58 -3.66
C ASN A 300 15.35 12.63 -4.79
N PRO A 301 15.60 13.92 -4.48
CA PRO A 301 15.77 14.97 -5.47
C PRO A 301 16.82 14.65 -6.55
N SER A 302 17.87 13.92 -6.17
CA SER A 302 18.92 13.48 -7.11
C SER A 302 18.38 12.65 -8.28
N CYS A 303 17.27 11.95 -8.10
CA CYS A 303 16.63 11.19 -9.18
C CYS A 303 16.08 12.10 -10.29
N ILE A 304 15.68 13.36 -9.96
CA ILE A 304 15.20 14.31 -10.97
C ILE A 304 16.33 14.65 -11.95
N GLU A 305 17.56 14.75 -11.46
CA GLU A 305 18.75 15.05 -12.29
C GLU A 305 19.03 13.99 -13.35
N GLU A 306 18.57 12.75 -13.09
CA GLU A 306 18.76 11.62 -13.99
C GLU A 306 17.73 11.53 -15.12
N ILE A 307 16.61 12.29 -15.00
CA ILE A 307 15.55 12.31 -16.00
C ILE A 307 15.96 13.24 -17.14
N PRO A 308 16.04 12.76 -18.40
CA PRO A 308 16.39 13.61 -19.55
C PRO A 308 15.35 14.71 -19.77
N LYS A 309 15.80 15.94 -19.95
CA LYS A 309 14.89 17.09 -20.13
C LYS A 309 14.18 17.04 -21.48
N GLY A 310 12.84 17.04 -21.43
CA GLY A 310 12.00 17.13 -22.64
C GLY A 310 12.01 15.85 -23.50
N GLU A 311 12.48 14.72 -22.96
CA GLU A 311 12.49 13.41 -23.62
C GLU A 311 11.43 12.48 -23.04
N PHE A 312 11.00 11.53 -23.83
CA PHE A 312 10.10 10.46 -23.38
C PHE A 312 10.88 9.52 -22.46
N PHE A 313 10.42 9.37 -21.22
CA PHE A 313 11.12 8.59 -20.21
C PHE A 313 10.13 7.92 -19.23
N HIS A 314 10.28 6.62 -19.05
CA HIS A 314 9.45 5.89 -18.09
C HIS A 314 10.08 5.81 -16.71
N ILE A 315 9.24 5.64 -15.69
CA ILE A 315 9.72 5.40 -14.32
C ILE A 315 10.56 4.12 -14.23
N THR A 316 10.27 3.12 -15.05
CA THR A 316 11.06 1.89 -15.17
C THR A 316 12.48 2.16 -15.65
N ASP A 317 12.65 3.10 -16.58
CA ASP A 317 13.97 3.50 -17.09
C ASP A 317 14.78 4.19 -15.97
N LEU A 318 14.10 5.01 -15.15
CA LEU A 318 14.73 5.63 -13.98
C LEU A 318 15.16 4.58 -12.95
N MET A 319 14.34 3.58 -12.69
CA MET A 319 14.68 2.48 -11.77
C MET A 319 15.94 1.74 -12.23
N GLU A 320 15.99 1.34 -13.50
CA GLU A 320 17.14 0.64 -14.06
C GLU A 320 18.39 1.53 -14.07
N LYS A 321 18.27 2.80 -14.41
CA LYS A 321 19.36 3.77 -14.37
C LYS A 321 19.91 3.95 -12.96
N THR A 322 19.01 4.14 -11.97
CA THR A 322 19.38 4.26 -10.56
C THR A 322 20.12 3.00 -10.09
N LYS A 323 19.61 1.80 -10.40
CA LYS A 323 20.23 0.52 -10.06
C LYS A 323 21.60 0.37 -10.74
N THR A 324 21.73 0.70 -12.02
CA THR A 324 22.96 0.56 -12.80
C THR A 324 24.10 1.43 -12.24
N ARG A 325 23.80 2.63 -11.72
CA ARG A 325 24.80 3.48 -11.06
C ARG A 325 25.15 3.05 -9.63
N GLY A 326 24.60 1.95 -9.15
CA GLY A 326 24.79 1.46 -7.77
C GLY A 326 23.89 2.13 -6.72
N GLY A 327 22.89 2.89 -7.15
CA GLY A 327 21.88 3.46 -6.26
C GLY A 327 20.90 2.42 -5.71
N ARG A 328 20.19 2.78 -4.65
CA ARG A 328 19.29 1.88 -3.91
C ARG A 328 17.85 2.07 -4.35
N VAL A 329 17.29 1.05 -4.99
CA VAL A 329 15.88 0.96 -5.36
C VAL A 329 15.20 -0.02 -4.40
N GLY A 330 14.39 0.49 -3.46
CA GLY A 330 13.65 -0.30 -2.48
C GLY A 330 12.24 -0.64 -2.96
N CYS A 331 11.68 -1.75 -2.47
CA CYS A 331 10.29 -2.15 -2.70
C CYS A 331 9.57 -2.26 -1.35
N PHE A 332 8.48 -1.53 -1.18
CA PHE A 332 7.62 -1.59 0.00
C PHE A 332 6.35 -2.37 -0.36
N PRO A 333 6.17 -3.59 0.20
CA PRO A 333 5.04 -4.44 -0.16
C PRO A 333 3.76 -4.03 0.57
N VAL A 334 2.63 -4.02 -0.16
CA VAL A 334 1.27 -3.89 0.39
C VAL A 334 0.42 -5.07 -0.04
N SER A 335 -0.71 -5.30 0.64
CA SER A 335 -1.64 -6.35 0.27
C SER A 335 -2.45 -6.01 -0.99
N GLU A 336 -3.09 -7.01 -1.59
CA GLU A 336 -3.90 -6.83 -2.81
C GLU A 336 -5.10 -5.91 -2.53
N HIS A 337 -5.76 -6.02 -1.38
CA HIS A 337 -6.91 -5.18 -1.03
C HIS A 337 -6.54 -3.73 -0.71
N ALA A 338 -5.30 -3.48 -0.27
CA ALA A 338 -4.82 -2.13 0.00
C ALA A 338 -4.66 -1.27 -1.27
N TRP A 339 -4.59 -1.88 -2.45
CA TRP A 339 -4.41 -1.18 -3.71
C TRP A 339 -5.59 -1.37 -4.65
N LYS A 340 -6.06 -0.26 -5.25
CA LYS A 340 -7.17 -0.23 -6.21
C LYS A 340 -6.72 0.52 -7.47
N ASP A 341 -6.70 -0.19 -8.61
CA ASP A 341 -6.44 0.40 -9.93
C ASP A 341 -7.75 0.95 -10.51
N MET A 342 -7.91 2.25 -10.44
CA MET A 342 -9.06 2.96 -11.01
C MET A 342 -8.94 3.17 -12.53
N GLY A 343 -7.87 2.68 -13.13
CA GLY A 343 -7.59 2.81 -14.57
C GLY A 343 -8.34 1.82 -15.46
N GLU A 344 -9.04 0.82 -14.89
CA GLU A 344 -9.73 -0.23 -15.61
C GLU A 344 -11.21 -0.31 -15.23
N TRP A 345 -12.09 -0.56 -16.23
CA TRP A 345 -13.54 -0.66 -16.03
C TRP A 345 -13.95 -1.66 -14.96
N ARG A 346 -13.31 -2.83 -14.94
CA ARG A 346 -13.65 -3.89 -13.98
C ARG A 346 -13.45 -3.43 -12.54
N GLU A 347 -12.35 -2.77 -12.25
CA GLU A 347 -12.01 -2.31 -10.91
C GLU A 347 -12.84 -1.06 -10.54
N TYR A 348 -13.01 -0.14 -11.47
CA TYR A 348 -13.89 1.01 -11.30
C TYR A 348 -15.32 0.61 -10.96
N LEU A 349 -15.91 -0.34 -11.70
CA LEU A 349 -17.28 -0.82 -11.45
C LEU A 349 -17.43 -1.55 -10.11
N LYS A 350 -16.41 -2.20 -9.61
CA LYS A 350 -16.43 -2.79 -8.26
C LYS A 350 -16.56 -1.70 -7.20
N LEU A 351 -15.81 -0.61 -7.34
CA LEU A 351 -15.79 0.46 -6.34
C LEU A 351 -17.13 1.21 -6.28
N ILE A 352 -17.70 1.59 -7.43
CA ILE A 352 -19.00 2.30 -7.47
C ILE A 352 -20.21 1.43 -7.07
N LYS A 353 -20.08 0.10 -7.06
CA LYS A 353 -21.13 -0.82 -6.56
C LYS A 353 -21.07 -1.02 -5.05
N VAL A 354 -19.99 -0.65 -4.42
CA VAL A 354 -19.79 -0.75 -2.96
C VAL A 354 -20.19 0.56 -2.27
N LEU A 355 -20.35 1.63 -3.03
CA LEU A 355 -20.85 2.95 -2.60
C LEU A 355 -22.35 3.06 -2.85
#